data_0fa108aab3661353e37edf24eaf02fe0
#
_entry.id   0fa108aab3661353e37edf24eaf02fe0
#
_cell.length_a   1.000
_cell.length_b   1.000
_cell.length_c   1.000
_cell.angle_alpha   90.00
_cell.angle_beta   90.00
_cell.angle_gamma   90.00
#
_symmetry.space_group_name_H-M   'P 1'
#
loop_
_entity.id
_entity.type
_entity.pdbx_description
1 polymer ?
#
loop_
_entity_poly.entity_id
_entity_poly.type
_entity_poly.pdbx_seq_one_letter_code
_entity_poly.pdbx_strand_id
1 'polypeptide(L)'
;MERYRKRSALLILVLVPLLALGLWNLRALHHPAGTPISPQETTEHHVVLVPLDGRPPCRQFVIDAGRIGGTEVVTPPHELQDYYSQPGDTKGMRRWLLEEVQAGQTDAIFLSVDQLLYGGLLTAREKQATSEEVEELLAFLHELHAANPAVPIYAFSILPRLTPQDTIDGYDERRDIMAYSRLAGRQAAGLPVDETKLAALKAKIPPASLERYLAHFRENATLNERLIDLTHEGTLTRLVLGQDDGEEYGIPNIEKYALLDYIKSLGLSDRQVFLTHGADEIALSLLAAWHNEKAGYAPKIFVAYNDPGARDRVMPYMAVSTGVCTEEKIRLTGGSLAASPEEADFTLLVSTNDTDKDTLWSRGACVRLLEDNLAKGQPTALVDLSKHFNADETVLPQLIAAAFPVNRLLAYAGWNTTSNALGTAIAQACLYRSSLETVSSEDEAIGLAAAQVRFLENRILEDYFYLKEDIDTINGTLKKAGYTNTADLDLDHNYRWANLMLRTSMTRHLLVYKNTAAFRAPFPVAAPSGTIYLQLHDMQADMSFPWPRTFEIYLETTPFFSRIS
;
A
#
# COMPACT_ATOMS: atom_id res chain seq x y z
N MET A 1 42.56 17.29 53.39
CA MET A 1 41.95 18.14 52.37
C MET A 1 42.73 18.17 51.05
N GLU A 2 44.04 18.24 51.06
CA GLU A 2 44.86 18.33 49.83
C GLU A 2 44.84 17.08 48.93
N ARG A 3 44.75 15.87 49.51
CA ARG A 3 44.62 14.60 48.74
C ARG A 3 43.29 14.46 48.01
N TYR A 4 42.22 15.02 48.51
CA TYR A 4 40.90 15.03 47.84
C TYR A 4 40.88 16.03 46.69
N ARG A 5 41.47 17.19 46.83
CA ARG A 5 41.59 18.18 45.75
C ARG A 5 42.43 17.69 44.58
N LYS A 6 43.51 16.94 44.82
CA LYS A 6 44.33 16.36 43.76
C LYS A 6 43.61 15.23 43.00
N ARG A 7 42.79 14.40 43.70
CA ARG A 7 41.99 13.37 43.06
C ARG A 7 40.84 13.93 42.21
N SER A 8 40.17 14.97 42.68
CA SER A 8 39.10 15.64 41.92
C SER A 8 39.65 16.37 40.70
N ALA A 9 40.82 17.01 40.81
CA ALA A 9 41.47 17.64 39.66
C ALA A 9 41.91 16.61 38.58
N LEU A 10 42.40 15.43 39.00
CA LEU A 10 42.76 14.34 38.07
C LEU A 10 41.54 13.75 37.39
N LEU A 11 40.41 13.60 38.09
CA LEU A 11 39.14 13.13 37.51
C LEU A 11 38.58 14.10 36.46
N ILE A 12 38.65 15.40 36.71
CA ILE A 12 38.22 16.44 35.77
C ILE A 12 39.12 16.47 34.55
N LEU A 13 40.43 16.30 34.74
CA LEU A 13 41.41 16.26 33.62
C LEU A 13 41.25 15.06 32.69
N VAL A 14 40.64 13.98 33.14
CA VAL A 14 40.34 12.76 32.31
C VAL A 14 38.94 12.79 31.75
N LEU A 15 37.94 13.22 32.54
CA LEU A 15 36.54 13.23 32.10
C LEU A 15 36.24 14.31 31.05
N VAL A 16 36.86 15.47 31.13
CA VAL A 16 36.63 16.55 30.16
C VAL A 16 37.14 16.18 28.75
N PRO A 17 38.35 15.62 28.58
CA PRO A 17 38.77 15.13 27.27
C PRO A 17 37.92 13.96 26.74
N LEU A 18 37.50 13.04 27.61
CA LEU A 18 36.62 11.92 27.21
C LEU A 18 35.23 12.41 26.78
N LEU A 19 34.65 13.38 27.48
CA LEU A 19 33.42 14.07 27.10
C LEU A 19 33.59 14.86 25.82
N ALA A 20 34.72 15.56 25.65
CA ALA A 20 35.05 16.29 24.43
C ALA A 20 35.25 15.34 23.23
N LEU A 21 35.90 14.19 23.45
CA LEU A 21 36.07 13.14 22.44
C LEU A 21 34.73 12.48 22.09
N GLY A 22 33.88 12.25 23.11
CA GLY A 22 32.52 11.73 22.91
C GLY A 22 31.65 12.73 22.13
N LEU A 23 31.70 14.01 22.47
CA LEU A 23 30.99 15.07 21.74
C LEU A 23 31.57 15.31 20.34
N TRP A 24 32.88 15.16 20.15
CA TRP A 24 33.53 15.22 18.85
C TRP A 24 33.10 14.04 17.97
N ASN A 25 33.10 12.82 18.50
CA ASN A 25 32.63 11.63 17.78
C ASN A 25 31.14 11.74 17.47
N LEU A 26 30.31 12.24 18.39
CA LEU A 26 28.90 12.52 18.13
C LEU A 26 28.70 13.58 17.05
N ARG A 27 29.51 14.65 17.03
CA ARG A 27 29.48 15.65 15.96
C ARG A 27 29.97 15.08 14.63
N ALA A 28 31.04 14.30 14.63
CA ALA A 28 31.55 13.65 13.43
C ALA A 28 30.54 12.65 12.82
N LEU A 29 29.74 11.99 13.68
CA LEU A 29 28.64 11.13 13.25
C LEU A 29 27.43 11.90 12.67
N HIS A 30 27.32 13.19 12.95
CA HIS A 30 26.19 14.04 12.53
C HIS A 30 26.54 15.00 11.38
N HIS A 31 27.80 15.08 10.95
CA HIS A 31 28.14 15.85 9.76
C HIS A 31 27.88 15.01 8.49
N PRO A 32 27.13 15.56 7.52
CA PRO A 32 26.99 14.89 6.23
C PRO A 32 28.36 14.71 5.58
N ALA A 33 28.60 13.56 4.95
CA ALA A 33 29.86 13.26 4.28
C ALA A 33 30.06 14.09 2.99
N GLY A 34 29.12 14.96 2.64
CA GLY A 34 29.11 15.77 1.41
C GLY A 34 28.44 17.14 1.60
N THR A 35 28.16 17.79 0.49
CA THR A 35 27.47 19.09 0.46
C THR A 35 25.96 18.87 0.63
N PRO A 36 25.32 19.47 1.65
CA PRO A 36 23.85 19.42 1.81
C PRO A 36 23.16 19.98 0.56
N ILE A 37 22.08 19.33 0.15
CA ILE A 37 21.23 19.75 -0.97
C ILE A 37 19.78 19.81 -0.55
N SER A 38 19.00 20.64 -1.25
CA SER A 38 17.54 20.72 -1.11
C SER A 38 16.92 20.32 -2.44
N PRO A 39 16.57 19.03 -2.62
CA PRO A 39 15.92 18.56 -3.83
C PRO A 39 14.64 19.34 -4.10
N GLN A 40 14.40 19.69 -5.36
CA GLN A 40 13.17 20.34 -5.80
C GLN A 40 12.28 19.27 -6.45
N GLU A 41 11.04 19.20 -6.00
CA GLU A 41 10.02 18.37 -6.66
C GLU A 41 9.50 19.17 -7.86
N THR A 42 9.45 18.54 -9.03
CA THR A 42 8.82 19.12 -10.24
C THR A 42 7.42 18.59 -10.38
N THR A 43 6.47 19.43 -10.77
CA THR A 43 5.09 19.04 -11.07
C THR A 43 4.83 19.26 -12.55
N GLU A 44 4.59 18.18 -13.28
CA GLU A 44 4.29 18.20 -14.72
C GLU A 44 2.83 17.85 -15.01
N HIS A 45 2.21 17.11 -14.09
CA HIS A 45 0.86 16.58 -14.25
C HIS A 45 0.00 16.86 -13.03
N HIS A 46 -1.30 17.00 -13.27
CA HIS A 46 -2.33 17.17 -12.24
C HIS A 46 -3.40 16.10 -12.39
N VAL A 47 -3.57 15.25 -11.39
CA VAL A 47 -4.62 14.24 -11.38
C VAL A 47 -5.55 14.44 -10.19
N VAL A 48 -6.82 14.10 -10.37
CA VAL A 48 -7.81 14.15 -9.31
C VAL A 48 -8.07 12.73 -8.82
N LEU A 49 -7.97 12.52 -7.52
CA LEU A 49 -8.21 11.23 -6.86
C LEU A 49 -9.38 11.32 -5.89
N VAL A 50 -10.43 10.55 -6.13
CA VAL A 50 -11.39 10.14 -5.09
C VAL A 50 -10.90 8.80 -4.52
N PRO A 51 -10.32 8.78 -3.31
CA PRO A 51 -9.71 7.57 -2.74
C PRO A 51 -10.77 6.55 -2.35
N LEU A 52 -10.37 5.30 -2.10
CA LEU A 52 -11.26 4.24 -1.60
C LEU A 52 -11.88 4.60 -0.25
N ASP A 53 -11.07 5.19 0.60
CA ASP A 53 -11.41 5.73 1.92
C ASP A 53 -10.33 6.71 2.40
N GLY A 54 -10.54 7.33 3.58
CA GLY A 54 -9.64 8.32 4.15
C GLY A 54 -8.31 7.77 4.73
N ARG A 55 -8.04 6.46 4.64
CA ARG A 55 -6.82 5.85 5.15
C ARG A 55 -5.58 6.18 4.29
N PRO A 56 -4.38 6.26 4.91
CA PRO A 56 -3.14 6.53 4.19
C PRO A 56 -2.86 5.61 2.99
N PRO A 57 -3.07 4.28 3.04
CA PRO A 57 -2.84 3.43 1.88
C PRO A 57 -3.66 3.79 0.65
N CYS A 58 -4.89 4.27 0.87
CA CYS A 58 -5.81 4.64 -0.20
C CYS A 58 -5.59 6.08 -0.72
N ARG A 59 -4.95 6.94 0.08
CA ARG A 59 -4.79 8.37 -0.20
C ARG A 59 -3.33 8.82 -0.16
N GLN A 60 -2.67 8.75 1.00
CA GLN A 60 -1.32 9.30 1.20
C GLN A 60 -0.27 8.59 0.34
N PHE A 61 -0.37 7.26 0.20
CA PHE A 61 0.56 6.51 -0.65
C PHE A 61 0.47 6.97 -2.10
N VAL A 62 -0.73 7.27 -2.60
CA VAL A 62 -0.92 7.76 -3.97
C VAL A 62 -0.34 9.17 -4.14
N ILE A 63 -0.56 10.06 -3.16
CA ILE A 63 0.03 11.41 -3.14
C ILE A 63 1.56 11.35 -3.14
N ASP A 64 2.15 10.55 -2.23
CA ASP A 64 3.60 10.45 -2.10
C ASP A 64 4.25 9.79 -3.31
N ALA A 65 3.61 8.76 -3.88
CA ALA A 65 4.09 8.11 -5.10
C ALA A 65 3.91 9.00 -6.35
N GLY A 66 2.88 9.84 -6.38
CA GLY A 66 2.67 10.83 -7.44
C GLY A 66 3.88 11.75 -7.61
N ARG A 67 4.54 12.13 -6.51
CA ARG A 67 5.76 12.94 -6.53
C ARG A 67 6.92 12.28 -7.28
N ILE A 68 7.00 10.93 -7.27
CA ILE A 68 7.99 10.18 -8.07
C ILE A 68 7.73 10.41 -9.56
N GLY A 69 6.46 10.43 -9.97
CA GLY A 69 6.04 10.66 -11.35
C GLY A 69 5.88 12.14 -11.74
N GLY A 70 6.37 13.10 -10.94
CA GLY A 70 6.12 14.53 -11.20
C GLY A 70 4.63 14.89 -11.25
N THR A 71 3.81 14.17 -10.51
CA THR A 71 2.35 14.28 -10.54
C THR A 71 1.81 14.80 -9.22
N GLU A 72 1.11 15.92 -9.26
CA GLU A 72 0.28 16.41 -8.16
C GLU A 72 -1.02 15.62 -8.12
N VAL A 73 -1.32 15.03 -6.98
CA VAL A 73 -2.54 14.26 -6.74
C VAL A 73 -3.47 15.08 -5.86
N VAL A 74 -4.50 15.68 -6.47
CA VAL A 74 -5.52 16.47 -5.80
C VAL A 74 -6.57 15.52 -5.21
N THR A 75 -6.87 15.67 -3.92
CA THR A 75 -7.83 14.81 -3.21
C THR A 75 -8.92 15.64 -2.53
N PRO A 76 -10.12 15.06 -2.29
CA PRO A 76 -11.19 15.78 -1.61
C PRO A 76 -10.73 16.33 -0.24
N PRO A 77 -11.30 17.46 0.21
CA PRO A 77 -11.14 17.92 1.59
C PRO A 77 -11.51 16.84 2.60
N HIS A 78 -10.85 16.84 3.76
CA HIS A 78 -11.08 15.83 4.78
C HIS A 78 -12.54 15.77 5.26
N GLU A 79 -13.23 16.89 5.26
CA GLU A 79 -14.62 17.04 5.70
C GLU A 79 -15.61 16.29 4.80
N LEU A 80 -15.22 15.99 3.57
CA LEU A 80 -16.03 15.22 2.61
C LEU A 80 -15.74 13.71 2.68
N GLN A 81 -14.57 13.32 3.22
CA GLN A 81 -14.15 11.94 3.29
C GLN A 81 -14.76 11.21 4.48
N ASP A 82 -14.73 9.90 4.45
CA ASP A 82 -15.12 9.06 5.58
C ASP A 82 -14.13 9.19 6.75
N TYR A 83 -14.66 8.97 7.94
CA TYR A 83 -13.85 8.89 9.14
C TYR A 83 -14.23 7.63 9.93
N TYR A 84 -13.46 6.58 9.77
CA TYR A 84 -13.66 5.24 10.34
C TYR A 84 -15.04 4.67 9.96
N SER A 85 -15.97 4.55 10.92
CA SER A 85 -17.33 4.05 10.68
C SER A 85 -18.32 5.12 10.20
N GLN A 86 -17.89 6.39 10.13
CA GLN A 86 -18.75 7.47 9.63
C GLN A 86 -18.53 7.62 8.12
N PRO A 87 -19.58 7.48 7.31
CA PRO A 87 -19.46 7.63 5.86
C PRO A 87 -19.14 9.07 5.47
N GLY A 88 -18.42 9.21 4.36
CA GLY A 88 -18.17 10.49 3.72
C GLY A 88 -19.45 11.11 3.12
N ASP A 89 -19.40 12.41 2.84
CA ASP A 89 -20.46 13.13 2.14
C ASP A 89 -20.39 12.85 0.63
N THR A 90 -21.11 11.83 0.18
CA THR A 90 -21.12 11.39 -1.23
C THR A 90 -21.59 12.49 -2.19
N LYS A 91 -22.58 13.31 -1.79
CA LYS A 91 -23.11 14.40 -2.62
C LYS A 91 -22.15 15.58 -2.68
N GLY A 92 -21.55 15.94 -1.55
CA GLY A 92 -20.50 16.96 -1.49
C GLY A 92 -19.28 16.58 -2.31
N MET A 93 -18.88 15.31 -2.24
CA MET A 93 -17.73 14.79 -2.98
C MET A 93 -17.95 14.80 -4.50
N ARG A 94 -19.14 14.38 -4.97
CA ARG A 94 -19.50 14.46 -6.40
C ARG A 94 -19.45 15.89 -6.91
N ARG A 95 -19.97 16.85 -6.13
CA ARG A 95 -19.93 18.28 -6.48
C ARG A 95 -18.50 18.79 -6.56
N TRP A 96 -17.69 18.52 -5.54
CA TRP A 96 -16.27 18.87 -5.50
C TRP A 96 -15.52 18.31 -6.72
N LEU A 97 -15.72 17.02 -7.06
CA LEU A 97 -15.07 16.40 -8.20
C LEU A 97 -15.43 17.08 -9.53
N LEU A 98 -16.70 17.44 -9.71
CA LEU A 98 -17.15 18.15 -10.90
C LEU A 98 -16.52 19.55 -11.01
N GLU A 99 -16.44 20.28 -9.88
CA GLU A 99 -15.81 21.60 -9.81
C GLU A 99 -14.31 21.53 -10.16
N GLU A 100 -13.57 20.54 -9.66
CA GLU A 100 -12.15 20.33 -9.97
C GLU A 100 -11.93 20.05 -11.47
N VAL A 101 -12.75 19.20 -12.06
CA VAL A 101 -12.64 18.87 -13.49
C VAL A 101 -13.01 20.07 -14.38
N GLN A 102 -13.98 20.88 -13.98
CA GLN A 102 -14.39 22.09 -14.70
C GLN A 102 -13.35 23.22 -14.59
N ALA A 103 -12.50 23.21 -13.56
CA ALA A 103 -11.38 24.14 -13.44
C ALA A 103 -10.32 23.98 -14.54
N GLY A 104 -10.29 22.84 -15.25
CA GLY A 104 -9.61 22.67 -16.53
C GLY A 104 -8.10 22.35 -16.45
N GLN A 105 -7.59 21.94 -15.28
CA GLN A 105 -6.17 21.58 -15.09
C GLN A 105 -5.96 20.09 -14.82
N THR A 106 -6.96 19.24 -15.09
CA THR A 106 -6.93 17.81 -14.77
C THR A 106 -6.47 17.00 -15.97
N ASP A 107 -5.42 16.21 -15.80
CA ASP A 107 -4.90 15.28 -16.82
C ASP A 107 -5.60 13.91 -16.78
N ALA A 108 -6.02 13.46 -15.59
CA ALA A 108 -6.76 12.20 -15.39
C ALA A 108 -7.55 12.22 -14.09
N ILE A 109 -8.60 11.41 -14.03
CA ILE A 109 -9.42 11.19 -12.84
C ILE A 109 -9.28 9.75 -12.41
N PHE A 110 -8.94 9.52 -11.14
CA PHE A 110 -8.99 8.22 -10.49
C PHE A 110 -10.09 8.25 -9.44
N LEU A 111 -11.08 7.36 -9.53
CA LEU A 111 -12.20 7.43 -8.61
C LEU A 111 -12.62 6.07 -8.07
N SER A 112 -12.85 6.02 -6.75
CA SER A 112 -13.53 4.93 -6.08
C SER A 112 -15.04 5.07 -6.21
N VAL A 113 -15.66 4.05 -6.77
CA VAL A 113 -17.11 3.92 -6.81
C VAL A 113 -17.67 3.77 -5.39
N ASP A 114 -16.97 3.01 -4.54
CA ASP A 114 -17.38 2.77 -3.16
C ASP A 114 -17.44 4.07 -2.34
N GLN A 115 -16.48 4.96 -2.53
CA GLN A 115 -16.49 6.26 -1.87
C GLN A 115 -17.62 7.15 -2.37
N LEU A 116 -17.88 7.16 -3.69
CA LEU A 116 -18.91 8.00 -4.29
C LEU A 116 -20.34 7.52 -4.05
N LEU A 117 -20.53 6.21 -3.77
CA LEU A 117 -21.86 5.62 -3.56
C LEU A 117 -22.15 5.38 -2.09
N TYR A 118 -21.24 4.76 -1.37
CA TYR A 118 -21.44 4.33 0.01
C TYR A 118 -20.77 5.25 1.05
N GLY A 119 -19.86 6.14 0.60
CA GLY A 119 -19.05 7.01 1.46
C GLY A 119 -17.88 6.31 2.11
N GLY A 120 -17.28 5.28 1.46
CA GLY A 120 -16.06 4.59 1.88
C GLY A 120 -16.19 3.08 1.99
N LEU A 121 -15.04 2.39 2.06
CA LEU A 121 -14.96 0.93 2.03
C LEU A 121 -15.71 0.27 3.21
N LEU A 122 -15.57 0.79 4.44
CA LEU A 122 -16.23 0.16 5.60
C LEU A 122 -17.74 0.23 5.48
N THR A 123 -18.26 1.34 5.00
CA THR A 123 -19.70 1.50 4.75
C THR A 123 -20.16 0.61 3.59
N ALA A 124 -19.36 0.51 2.52
CA ALA A 124 -19.66 -0.36 1.38
C ALA A 124 -19.76 -1.85 1.75
N ARG A 125 -19.08 -2.30 2.82
CA ARG A 125 -19.18 -3.68 3.31
C ARG A 125 -20.49 -4.02 4.02
N GLU A 126 -21.33 -3.04 4.28
CA GLU A 126 -22.52 -3.19 5.13
C GLU A 126 -23.78 -2.58 4.55
N LYS A 127 -23.67 -1.40 3.94
CA LYS A 127 -24.78 -0.70 3.33
C LYS A 127 -25.08 -1.29 1.96
N GLN A 128 -26.35 -1.51 1.68
CA GLN A 128 -26.85 -1.75 0.33
C GLN A 128 -27.34 -0.43 -0.24
N ALA A 129 -26.93 -0.10 -1.47
CA ALA A 129 -27.45 1.04 -2.19
C ALA A 129 -28.85 0.73 -2.75
N THR A 130 -29.71 1.71 -2.76
CA THR A 130 -30.99 1.62 -3.46
C THR A 130 -30.79 1.76 -4.97
N SER A 131 -31.72 1.26 -5.76
CA SER A 131 -31.66 1.45 -7.23
C SER A 131 -31.61 2.92 -7.62
N GLU A 132 -32.27 3.82 -6.88
CA GLU A 132 -32.23 5.26 -7.10
C GLU A 132 -30.82 5.85 -6.85
N GLU A 133 -30.16 5.47 -5.74
CA GLU A 133 -28.77 5.89 -5.45
C GLU A 133 -27.79 5.43 -6.53
N VAL A 134 -27.98 4.22 -7.07
CA VAL A 134 -27.19 3.69 -8.19
C VAL A 134 -27.43 4.51 -9.45
N GLU A 135 -28.69 4.76 -9.85
CA GLU A 135 -28.98 5.57 -11.05
C GLU A 135 -28.47 7.01 -10.90
N GLU A 136 -28.54 7.62 -9.72
CA GLU A 136 -27.93 8.92 -9.44
C GLU A 136 -26.41 8.90 -9.64
N LEU A 137 -25.72 7.84 -9.23
CA LEU A 137 -24.28 7.68 -9.48
C LEU A 137 -23.97 7.55 -10.97
N LEU A 138 -24.70 6.69 -11.69
CA LEU A 138 -24.48 6.47 -13.12
C LEU A 138 -24.73 7.77 -13.92
N ALA A 139 -25.78 8.50 -13.59
CA ALA A 139 -26.06 9.81 -14.19
C ALA A 139 -24.94 10.82 -13.92
N PHE A 140 -24.40 10.82 -12.68
CA PHE A 140 -23.25 11.66 -12.33
C PHE A 140 -21.99 11.29 -13.13
N LEU A 141 -21.70 10.01 -13.35
CA LEU A 141 -20.53 9.59 -14.14
C LEU A 141 -20.65 10.03 -15.61
N HIS A 142 -21.85 10.01 -16.19
CA HIS A 142 -22.10 10.59 -17.52
C HIS A 142 -21.91 12.10 -17.52
N GLU A 143 -22.40 12.83 -16.51
CA GLU A 143 -22.20 14.27 -16.34
C GLU A 143 -20.71 14.62 -16.22
N LEU A 144 -19.96 13.87 -15.40
CA LEU A 144 -18.54 14.05 -15.22
C LEU A 144 -17.75 13.88 -16.52
N HIS A 145 -18.06 12.84 -17.30
CA HIS A 145 -17.46 12.62 -18.61
C HIS A 145 -17.84 13.74 -19.59
N ALA A 146 -19.11 14.16 -19.60
CA ALA A 146 -19.58 15.23 -20.47
C ALA A 146 -18.96 16.60 -20.13
N ALA A 147 -18.60 16.85 -18.87
CA ALA A 147 -17.96 18.09 -18.44
C ALA A 147 -16.57 18.29 -19.08
N ASN A 148 -15.81 17.21 -19.29
CA ASN A 148 -14.54 17.25 -20.02
C ASN A 148 -14.24 15.88 -20.67
N PRO A 149 -14.75 15.62 -21.89
CA PRO A 149 -14.60 14.33 -22.56
C PRO A 149 -13.15 13.93 -22.90
N ALA A 150 -12.22 14.89 -22.86
CA ALA A 150 -10.80 14.64 -23.13
C ALA A 150 -10.05 14.07 -21.90
N VAL A 151 -10.59 14.25 -20.70
CA VAL A 151 -9.98 13.76 -19.46
C VAL A 151 -10.39 12.30 -19.23
N PRO A 152 -9.43 11.36 -19.21
CA PRO A 152 -9.74 9.96 -18.98
C PRO A 152 -10.19 9.71 -17.54
N ILE A 153 -11.21 8.86 -17.39
CA ILE A 153 -11.76 8.44 -16.09
C ILE A 153 -11.36 6.99 -15.84
N TYR A 154 -10.55 6.79 -14.81
CA TYR A 154 -10.13 5.49 -14.29
C TYR A 154 -10.92 5.20 -13.01
N ALA A 155 -11.93 4.34 -13.11
CA ALA A 155 -12.77 3.96 -11.98
C ALA A 155 -12.32 2.64 -11.36
N PHE A 156 -12.56 2.46 -10.08
CA PHE A 156 -12.43 1.18 -9.42
C PHE A 156 -13.57 0.96 -8.43
N SER A 157 -14.00 -0.31 -8.32
CA SER A 157 -15.08 -0.78 -7.47
C SER A 157 -14.67 -2.05 -6.75
N ILE A 158 -15.06 -2.20 -5.50
CA ILE A 158 -14.62 -3.31 -4.67
C ILE A 158 -15.70 -4.38 -4.55
N LEU A 159 -15.35 -5.61 -4.90
CA LEU A 159 -16.19 -6.77 -4.65
C LEU A 159 -16.15 -7.11 -3.16
N PRO A 160 -17.30 -7.29 -2.50
CA PRO A 160 -17.37 -7.49 -1.07
C PRO A 160 -16.57 -8.71 -0.60
N ARG A 161 -15.97 -8.60 0.57
CA ARG A 161 -15.21 -9.70 1.19
C ARG A 161 -16.14 -10.82 1.68
N LEU A 162 -15.58 -12.03 1.81
CA LEU A 162 -16.32 -13.19 2.32
C LEU A 162 -16.82 -13.00 3.75
N THR A 163 -16.02 -12.35 4.58
CA THR A 163 -16.29 -12.19 6.01
C THR A 163 -17.16 -10.96 6.24
N PRO A 164 -18.39 -11.10 6.84
CA PRO A 164 -19.18 -9.95 7.23
C PRO A 164 -18.40 -9.02 8.17
N GLN A 165 -18.67 -7.72 8.09
CA GLN A 165 -18.08 -6.73 8.98
C GLN A 165 -18.50 -7.00 10.44
N ASP A 166 -17.64 -6.66 11.39
CA ASP A 166 -17.85 -6.90 12.82
C ASP A 166 -17.94 -5.63 13.67
N THR A 167 -17.76 -4.47 13.06
CA THR A 167 -17.75 -3.17 13.75
C THR A 167 -19.13 -2.48 13.81
N ILE A 168 -20.06 -2.86 12.94
CA ILE A 168 -21.41 -2.33 12.88
C ILE A 168 -22.35 -3.53 12.96
N ASP A 169 -23.49 -3.44 13.60
CA ASP A 169 -24.53 -4.48 13.79
C ASP A 169 -24.23 -5.81 13.08
N GLY A 170 -23.11 -6.41 13.52
CA GLY A 170 -22.54 -7.60 12.91
C GLY A 170 -23.52 -8.76 12.97
N TYR A 171 -23.27 -9.74 12.18
CA TYR A 171 -24.04 -10.96 12.24
C TYR A 171 -23.60 -11.81 13.44
N ASP A 172 -24.48 -12.08 14.39
CA ASP A 172 -24.22 -13.05 15.47
C ASP A 172 -23.84 -14.42 14.89
N GLU A 173 -24.39 -14.74 13.70
CA GLU A 173 -24.15 -15.98 12.96
C GLU A 173 -22.95 -15.93 12.02
N ARG A 174 -22.06 -14.95 12.16
CA ARG A 174 -20.92 -14.71 11.26
C ARG A 174 -20.15 -15.99 10.91
N ARG A 175 -19.86 -16.83 11.90
CA ARG A 175 -19.13 -18.10 11.69
C ARG A 175 -19.91 -19.08 10.81
N ASP A 176 -21.22 -19.17 11.02
CA ASP A 176 -22.09 -20.07 10.26
C ASP A 176 -22.28 -19.55 8.84
N ILE A 177 -22.42 -18.22 8.64
CA ILE A 177 -22.49 -17.56 7.34
C ILE A 177 -21.19 -17.82 6.55
N MET A 178 -20.02 -17.64 7.17
CA MET A 178 -18.74 -17.92 6.51
C MET A 178 -18.60 -19.41 6.13
N ALA A 179 -19.01 -20.33 7.03
CA ALA A 179 -18.99 -21.75 6.73
C ALA A 179 -19.95 -22.12 5.59
N TYR A 180 -21.15 -21.53 5.56
CA TYR A 180 -22.11 -21.66 4.47
C TYR A 180 -21.53 -21.13 3.17
N SER A 181 -20.97 -19.91 3.17
CA SER A 181 -20.38 -19.27 1.99
C SER A 181 -19.28 -20.13 1.34
N ARG A 182 -18.38 -20.71 2.15
CA ARG A 182 -17.33 -21.62 1.67
C ARG A 182 -17.89 -22.86 0.99
N LEU A 183 -18.89 -23.51 1.59
CA LEU A 183 -19.51 -24.70 1.00
C LEU A 183 -20.31 -24.38 -0.27
N ALA A 184 -21.05 -23.28 -0.27
CA ALA A 184 -21.78 -22.81 -1.45
C ALA A 184 -20.83 -22.47 -2.60
N GLY A 185 -19.71 -21.80 -2.32
CA GLY A 185 -18.67 -21.52 -3.32
C GLY A 185 -18.02 -22.79 -3.90
N ARG A 186 -17.73 -23.78 -3.05
CA ARG A 186 -17.23 -25.10 -3.51
C ARG A 186 -18.26 -25.83 -4.38
N GLN A 187 -19.52 -25.81 -3.99
CA GLN A 187 -20.61 -26.41 -4.78
C GLN A 187 -20.73 -25.74 -6.15
N ALA A 188 -20.71 -24.41 -6.19
CA ALA A 188 -20.75 -23.65 -7.45
C ALA A 188 -19.53 -23.92 -8.36
N ALA A 189 -18.36 -24.22 -7.76
CA ALA A 189 -17.16 -24.64 -8.49
C ALA A 189 -17.20 -26.12 -8.96
N GLY A 190 -18.30 -26.85 -8.75
CA GLY A 190 -18.45 -28.25 -9.13
C GLY A 190 -17.64 -29.24 -8.27
N LEU A 191 -17.17 -28.79 -7.08
CA LEU A 191 -16.41 -29.63 -6.18
C LEU A 191 -17.32 -30.43 -5.23
N PRO A 192 -16.90 -31.61 -4.76
CA PRO A 192 -17.64 -32.36 -3.76
C PRO A 192 -17.86 -31.56 -2.49
N VAL A 193 -19.09 -31.52 -2.00
CA VAL A 193 -19.50 -30.87 -0.75
C VAL A 193 -20.35 -31.81 0.10
N ASP A 194 -20.31 -31.60 1.40
CA ASP A 194 -21.25 -32.25 2.33
C ASP A 194 -22.60 -31.52 2.28
N GLU A 195 -23.49 -32.04 1.44
CA GLU A 195 -24.84 -31.49 1.23
C GLU A 195 -25.66 -31.45 2.52
N THR A 196 -25.47 -32.42 3.42
CA THR A 196 -26.15 -32.45 4.72
C THR A 196 -25.67 -31.31 5.60
N LYS A 197 -24.37 -31.04 5.63
CA LYS A 197 -23.78 -29.91 6.37
C LYS A 197 -24.19 -28.58 5.77
N LEU A 198 -24.21 -28.44 4.45
CA LEU A 198 -24.68 -27.22 3.76
C LEU A 198 -26.13 -26.91 4.10
N ALA A 199 -27.02 -27.92 4.04
CA ALA A 199 -28.41 -27.78 4.41
C ALA A 199 -28.62 -27.44 5.89
N ALA A 200 -27.84 -28.08 6.79
CA ALA A 200 -27.88 -27.80 8.21
C ALA A 200 -27.45 -26.37 8.55
N LEU A 201 -26.39 -25.86 7.91
CA LEU A 201 -25.93 -24.48 8.08
C LEU A 201 -27.01 -23.49 7.58
N LYS A 202 -27.58 -23.76 6.39
CA LYS A 202 -28.67 -22.93 5.85
C LYS A 202 -29.88 -22.88 6.78
N ALA A 203 -30.25 -24.00 7.40
CA ALA A 203 -31.34 -24.07 8.34
C ALA A 203 -31.05 -23.42 9.71
N LYS A 204 -29.77 -23.38 10.11
CA LYS A 204 -29.31 -22.78 11.37
C LYS A 204 -29.24 -21.25 11.30
N ILE A 205 -28.83 -20.71 10.15
CA ILE A 205 -28.72 -19.26 9.94
C ILE A 205 -30.13 -18.66 9.83
N PRO A 206 -30.47 -17.59 10.61
CA PRO A 206 -31.73 -16.90 10.44
C PRO A 206 -31.96 -16.47 8.99
N PRO A 207 -33.12 -16.77 8.39
CA PRO A 207 -33.40 -16.46 6.98
C PRO A 207 -33.15 -14.99 6.61
N ALA A 208 -33.46 -14.05 7.50
CA ALA A 208 -33.25 -12.62 7.28
C ALA A 208 -31.75 -12.27 7.20
N SER A 209 -30.91 -12.88 8.07
CA SER A 209 -29.46 -12.67 8.06
C SER A 209 -28.81 -13.23 6.80
N LEU A 210 -29.22 -14.45 6.38
CA LEU A 210 -28.72 -15.05 5.15
C LEU A 210 -29.16 -14.26 3.91
N GLU A 211 -30.41 -13.83 3.86
CA GLU A 211 -30.93 -13.03 2.73
C GLU A 211 -30.22 -11.67 2.66
N ARG A 212 -30.00 -10.99 3.78
CA ARG A 212 -29.22 -9.74 3.83
C ARG A 212 -27.81 -9.95 3.28
N TYR A 213 -27.14 -11.02 3.69
CA TYR A 213 -25.79 -11.36 3.21
C TYR A 213 -25.77 -11.61 1.70
N LEU A 214 -26.67 -12.43 1.18
CA LEU A 214 -26.74 -12.75 -0.25
C LEU A 214 -27.20 -11.55 -1.10
N ALA A 215 -28.12 -10.74 -0.59
CA ALA A 215 -28.60 -9.54 -1.27
C ALA A 215 -27.49 -8.50 -1.48
N HIS A 216 -26.57 -8.40 -0.51
CA HIS A 216 -25.42 -7.50 -0.63
C HIS A 216 -24.51 -7.86 -1.83
N PHE A 217 -24.22 -9.15 -2.04
CA PHE A 217 -23.44 -9.58 -3.20
C PHE A 217 -24.19 -9.35 -4.52
N ARG A 218 -25.51 -9.67 -4.56
CA ARG A 218 -26.31 -9.44 -5.78
C ARG A 218 -26.40 -7.96 -6.16
N GLU A 219 -26.56 -7.09 -5.18
CA GLU A 219 -26.57 -5.63 -5.40
C GLU A 219 -25.24 -5.16 -5.96
N ASN A 220 -24.12 -5.56 -5.34
CA ASN A 220 -22.77 -5.21 -5.82
C ASN A 220 -22.50 -5.77 -7.23
N ALA A 221 -22.92 -7.02 -7.53
CA ALA A 221 -22.77 -7.58 -8.86
C ALA A 221 -23.56 -6.76 -9.90
N THR A 222 -24.81 -6.40 -9.61
CA THR A 222 -25.64 -5.56 -10.50
C THR A 222 -25.02 -4.18 -10.72
N LEU A 223 -24.48 -3.54 -9.68
CA LEU A 223 -23.74 -2.29 -9.81
C LEU A 223 -22.55 -2.44 -10.75
N ASN A 224 -21.76 -3.50 -10.56
CA ASN A 224 -20.56 -3.72 -11.36
C ASN A 224 -20.88 -4.05 -12.83
N GLU A 225 -21.97 -4.77 -13.12
CA GLU A 225 -22.46 -4.95 -14.50
C GLU A 225 -22.75 -3.59 -15.17
N ARG A 226 -23.41 -2.66 -14.48
CA ARG A 226 -23.69 -1.31 -14.98
C ARG A 226 -22.42 -0.48 -15.19
N LEU A 227 -21.41 -0.63 -14.33
CA LEU A 227 -20.10 0.03 -14.51
C LEU A 227 -19.32 -0.55 -15.70
N ILE A 228 -19.44 -1.84 -15.93
CA ILE A 228 -18.88 -2.51 -17.13
C ILE A 228 -19.55 -1.94 -18.40
N ASP A 229 -20.88 -1.74 -18.38
CA ASP A 229 -21.61 -1.11 -19.50
C ASP A 229 -21.10 0.31 -19.77
N LEU A 230 -20.91 1.15 -18.73
CA LEU A 230 -20.33 2.50 -18.86
C LEU A 230 -18.92 2.46 -19.47
N THR A 231 -18.15 1.42 -19.20
CA THR A 231 -16.83 1.24 -19.79
C THR A 231 -16.93 0.81 -21.26
N HIS A 232 -17.88 -0.07 -21.57
CA HIS A 232 -18.16 -0.49 -22.94
C HIS A 232 -18.64 0.68 -23.82
N GLU A 233 -19.42 1.57 -23.26
CA GLU A 233 -19.93 2.79 -23.94
C GLU A 233 -18.87 3.89 -24.06
N GLY A 234 -17.76 3.80 -23.31
CA GLY A 234 -16.68 4.78 -23.34
C GLY A 234 -16.82 5.95 -22.35
N THR A 235 -17.81 5.93 -21.46
CA THR A 235 -17.93 6.89 -20.35
C THR A 235 -16.78 6.74 -19.35
N LEU A 236 -16.42 5.51 -19.03
CA LEU A 236 -15.21 5.19 -18.27
C LEU A 236 -14.10 4.74 -19.23
N THR A 237 -12.91 5.28 -19.06
CA THR A 237 -11.72 4.87 -19.83
C THR A 237 -11.25 3.48 -19.42
N ARG A 238 -11.28 3.22 -18.11
CA ARG A 238 -10.89 1.94 -17.52
C ARG A 238 -11.66 1.70 -16.23
N LEU A 239 -12.06 0.47 -16.01
CA LEU A 239 -12.65 -0.01 -14.75
C LEU A 239 -11.77 -1.10 -14.15
N VAL A 240 -11.46 -1.00 -12.85
CA VAL A 240 -10.81 -2.06 -12.10
C VAL A 240 -11.76 -2.59 -11.03
N LEU A 241 -12.02 -3.90 -11.09
CA LEU A 241 -12.79 -4.62 -10.07
C LEU A 241 -11.81 -5.28 -9.10
N GLY A 242 -11.80 -4.81 -7.85
CA GLY A 242 -10.93 -5.30 -6.80
C GLY A 242 -11.65 -6.30 -5.91
N GLN A 243 -11.13 -7.52 -5.76
CA GLN A 243 -11.67 -8.45 -4.77
C GLN A 243 -11.02 -8.18 -3.41
N ASP A 244 -11.83 -7.71 -2.45
CA ASP A 244 -11.43 -7.52 -1.05
C ASP A 244 -11.02 -8.87 -0.40
N ASP A 245 -10.61 -8.85 0.87
CA ASP A 245 -10.18 -10.03 1.63
C ASP A 245 -11.03 -11.27 1.33
N GLY A 246 -10.40 -12.32 0.86
CA GLY A 246 -11.10 -13.48 0.35
C GLY A 246 -10.46 -14.80 0.74
N GLU A 247 -11.11 -15.84 0.27
CA GLU A 247 -10.65 -17.23 0.34
C GLU A 247 -10.87 -17.86 -1.04
N GLU A 248 -10.23 -18.99 -1.30
CA GLU A 248 -10.32 -19.70 -2.57
C GLU A 248 -11.77 -20.02 -2.98
N TYR A 249 -12.66 -20.30 -2.01
CA TYR A 249 -14.07 -20.60 -2.24
C TYR A 249 -14.97 -19.72 -1.36
N GLY A 250 -16.04 -19.21 -1.98
CA GLY A 250 -17.05 -18.41 -1.29
C GLY A 250 -18.02 -17.77 -2.25
N ILE A 251 -19.09 -17.18 -1.73
CA ILE A 251 -20.07 -16.40 -2.52
C ILE A 251 -19.39 -15.30 -3.35
N PRO A 252 -18.39 -14.54 -2.82
CA PRO A 252 -17.68 -13.54 -3.62
C PRO A 252 -17.11 -14.08 -4.93
N ASN A 253 -16.62 -15.32 -4.93
CA ASN A 253 -16.04 -15.92 -6.13
C ASN A 253 -17.11 -16.30 -7.16
N ILE A 254 -18.34 -16.63 -6.74
CA ILE A 254 -19.45 -16.90 -7.66
C ILE A 254 -19.74 -15.63 -8.47
N GLU A 255 -19.95 -14.51 -7.79
CA GLU A 255 -20.23 -13.22 -8.43
C GLU A 255 -19.05 -12.77 -9.30
N LYS A 256 -17.82 -12.92 -8.80
CA LYS A 256 -16.61 -12.62 -9.57
C LYS A 256 -16.57 -13.35 -10.92
N TYR A 257 -16.84 -14.64 -10.93
CA TYR A 257 -16.81 -15.42 -12.19
C TYR A 257 -17.95 -15.03 -13.13
N ALA A 258 -19.14 -14.70 -12.61
CA ALA A 258 -20.24 -14.18 -13.42
C ALA A 258 -19.85 -12.85 -14.10
N LEU A 259 -19.21 -11.92 -13.37
CA LEU A 259 -18.70 -10.66 -13.93
C LEU A 259 -17.62 -10.90 -15.00
N LEU A 260 -16.70 -11.86 -14.79
CA LEU A 260 -15.69 -12.21 -15.80
C LEU A 260 -16.34 -12.74 -17.09
N ASP A 261 -17.38 -13.56 -16.97
CA ASP A 261 -18.11 -14.05 -18.14
C ASP A 261 -18.89 -12.93 -18.84
N TYR A 262 -19.43 -11.98 -18.08
CA TYR A 262 -20.07 -10.79 -18.64
C TYR A 262 -19.08 -9.92 -19.41
N ILE A 263 -17.90 -9.60 -18.84
CA ILE A 263 -16.81 -8.87 -19.51
C ILE A 263 -16.43 -9.53 -20.85
N LYS A 264 -16.25 -10.86 -20.83
CA LYS A 264 -15.92 -11.64 -22.05
C LYS A 264 -17.04 -11.56 -23.08
N SER A 265 -18.31 -11.61 -22.67
CA SER A 265 -19.47 -11.55 -23.57
C SER A 265 -19.54 -10.23 -24.35
N LEU A 266 -19.06 -9.13 -23.74
CA LEU A 266 -18.96 -7.81 -24.36
C LEU A 266 -17.67 -7.61 -25.18
N GLY A 267 -16.75 -8.57 -25.17
CA GLY A 267 -15.47 -8.50 -25.88
C GLY A 267 -14.49 -7.47 -25.31
N LEU A 268 -14.67 -7.07 -24.05
CA LEU A 268 -13.82 -6.09 -23.38
C LEU A 268 -12.45 -6.68 -23.05
N SER A 269 -11.41 -5.89 -23.26
CA SER A 269 -10.02 -6.24 -22.96
C SER A 269 -9.65 -5.91 -21.52
N ASP A 270 -8.57 -6.51 -21.03
CA ASP A 270 -7.97 -6.20 -19.72
C ASP A 270 -7.53 -4.72 -19.57
N ARG A 271 -7.35 -4.01 -20.67
CA ARG A 271 -7.06 -2.58 -20.64
C ARG A 271 -8.30 -1.75 -20.33
N GLN A 272 -9.48 -2.26 -20.66
CA GLN A 272 -10.76 -1.59 -20.42
C GLN A 272 -11.33 -2.01 -19.06
N VAL A 273 -11.48 -3.31 -18.82
CA VAL A 273 -11.98 -3.83 -17.54
C VAL A 273 -11.00 -4.87 -17.01
N PHE A 274 -10.45 -4.63 -15.82
CA PHE A 274 -9.50 -5.51 -15.19
C PHE A 274 -10.00 -5.99 -13.83
N LEU A 275 -9.98 -7.29 -13.60
CA LEU A 275 -10.30 -7.86 -12.28
C LEU A 275 -9.00 -8.28 -11.58
N THR A 276 -8.84 -7.86 -10.33
CA THR A 276 -7.65 -8.13 -9.50
C THR A 276 -8.05 -8.46 -8.06
N HIS A 277 -7.17 -9.13 -7.33
CA HIS A 277 -7.31 -9.31 -5.88
C HIS A 277 -6.70 -8.12 -5.16
N GLY A 278 -7.35 -7.66 -4.08
CA GLY A 278 -6.97 -6.50 -3.28
C GLY A 278 -7.88 -5.30 -3.50
N ALA A 279 -7.67 -4.27 -2.71
CA ALA A 279 -8.51 -3.08 -2.67
C ALA A 279 -7.69 -1.78 -2.50
N ASP A 280 -6.91 -1.67 -1.43
CA ASP A 280 -6.29 -0.42 -0.98
C ASP A 280 -5.24 0.13 -1.97
N GLU A 281 -4.54 -0.72 -2.69
CA GLU A 281 -3.44 -0.38 -3.61
C GLU A 281 -3.90 -0.08 -5.05
N ILE A 282 -5.19 -0.20 -5.36
CA ILE A 282 -5.69 -0.10 -6.74
C ILE A 282 -5.45 1.30 -7.31
N ALA A 283 -5.76 2.35 -6.56
CA ALA A 283 -5.54 3.71 -7.00
C ALA A 283 -4.07 3.98 -7.32
N LEU A 284 -3.16 3.49 -6.48
CA LEU A 284 -1.71 3.58 -6.70
C LEU A 284 -1.26 2.81 -7.94
N SER A 285 -1.79 1.60 -8.16
CA SER A 285 -1.52 0.80 -9.35
C SER A 285 -2.05 1.46 -10.63
N LEU A 286 -3.22 2.10 -10.56
CA LEU A 286 -3.78 2.87 -11.69
C LEU A 286 -2.95 4.11 -12.01
N LEU A 287 -2.46 4.83 -11.00
CA LEU A 287 -1.54 5.96 -11.19
C LEU A 287 -0.27 5.49 -11.92
N ALA A 288 0.33 4.39 -11.50
CA ALA A 288 1.50 3.82 -12.16
C ALA A 288 1.19 3.37 -13.60
N ALA A 289 0.04 2.75 -13.85
CA ALA A 289 -0.39 2.35 -15.19
C ALA A 289 -0.54 3.55 -16.12
N TRP A 290 -1.22 4.60 -15.65
CA TRP A 290 -1.40 5.84 -16.39
C TRP A 290 -0.07 6.53 -16.71
N HIS A 291 0.83 6.60 -15.73
CA HIS A 291 2.14 7.20 -15.92
C HIS A 291 3.00 6.40 -16.92
N ASN A 292 3.00 5.07 -16.82
CA ASN A 292 3.67 4.19 -17.78
C ASN A 292 3.14 4.38 -19.20
N GLU A 293 1.81 4.50 -19.36
CA GLU A 293 1.18 4.74 -20.65
C GLU A 293 1.59 6.10 -21.22
N LYS A 294 1.60 7.16 -20.42
CA LYS A 294 2.05 8.51 -20.82
C LYS A 294 3.51 8.53 -21.24
N ALA A 295 4.38 7.81 -20.52
CA ALA A 295 5.80 7.69 -20.84
C ALA A 295 6.09 6.71 -22.01
N GLY A 296 5.10 5.99 -22.53
CA GLY A 296 5.30 4.93 -23.51
C GLY A 296 6.12 3.74 -22.97
N TYR A 297 6.13 3.56 -21.65
CA TYR A 297 6.92 2.55 -20.96
C TYR A 297 6.06 1.31 -20.64
N ALA A 298 6.55 0.14 -21.02
CA ALA A 298 5.92 -1.15 -20.75
C ALA A 298 6.88 -2.03 -19.94
N PRO A 299 6.80 -2.03 -18.60
CA PRO A 299 7.79 -2.68 -17.74
C PRO A 299 7.83 -4.20 -17.95
N LYS A 300 9.06 -4.74 -18.08
CA LYS A 300 9.35 -6.17 -18.06
C LYS A 300 9.94 -6.52 -16.72
N ILE A 301 9.27 -7.38 -15.96
CA ILE A 301 9.60 -7.65 -14.57
C ILE A 301 9.97 -9.13 -14.40
N PHE A 302 11.17 -9.40 -13.93
CA PHE A 302 11.56 -10.74 -13.50
C PHE A 302 11.16 -10.94 -12.04
N VAL A 303 10.43 -12.02 -11.73
CA VAL A 303 9.98 -12.32 -10.37
C VAL A 303 10.84 -13.43 -9.77
N ALA A 304 11.52 -13.11 -8.68
CA ALA A 304 12.25 -14.05 -7.86
C ALA A 304 11.51 -14.30 -6.54
N TYR A 305 11.57 -15.53 -6.05
CA TYR A 305 10.93 -15.93 -4.80
C TYR A 305 11.98 -16.42 -3.80
N ASN A 306 11.73 -16.21 -2.52
CA ASN A 306 12.63 -16.61 -1.44
C ASN A 306 12.80 -18.13 -1.29
N ASP A 307 11.81 -18.90 -1.69
CA ASP A 307 11.85 -20.37 -1.74
C ASP A 307 10.98 -20.91 -2.89
N PRO A 308 11.21 -22.18 -3.33
CA PRO A 308 10.47 -22.75 -4.47
C PRO A 308 8.95 -22.83 -4.27
N GLY A 309 8.46 -22.89 -3.03
CA GLY A 309 7.04 -22.99 -2.72
C GLY A 309 6.36 -21.62 -2.53
N ALA A 310 7.11 -20.53 -2.55
CA ALA A 310 6.55 -19.20 -2.27
C ALA A 310 5.58 -18.73 -3.36
N ARG A 311 5.84 -19.09 -4.62
CA ARG A 311 4.96 -18.75 -5.75
C ARG A 311 3.55 -19.33 -5.57
N ASP A 312 3.46 -20.59 -5.16
CA ASP A 312 2.19 -21.31 -5.03
C ASP A 312 1.54 -21.15 -3.66
N ARG A 313 2.21 -20.44 -2.75
CA ARG A 313 1.70 -20.19 -1.41
C ARG A 313 0.53 -19.22 -1.44
N VAL A 314 -0.60 -19.62 -0.83
CA VAL A 314 -1.72 -18.73 -0.54
C VAL A 314 -1.48 -18.10 0.83
N MET A 315 -1.29 -16.80 0.87
CA MET A 315 -1.08 -16.05 2.11
C MET A 315 -2.43 -15.74 2.77
N PRO A 316 -2.45 -15.34 4.05
CA PRO A 316 -3.70 -14.96 4.73
C PRO A 316 -4.49 -13.91 3.96
N TYR A 317 -5.80 -14.01 4.01
CA TYR A 317 -6.77 -13.11 3.37
C TYR A 317 -6.74 -13.11 1.82
N MET A 318 -6.02 -14.03 1.19
CA MET A 318 -5.94 -14.15 -0.26
C MET A 318 -6.78 -15.29 -0.78
N ALA A 319 -7.46 -15.07 -1.91
CA ALA A 319 -8.21 -16.11 -2.63
C ALA A 319 -7.35 -16.85 -3.68
N VAL A 320 -6.14 -16.36 -3.93
CA VAL A 320 -5.21 -16.89 -4.94
C VAL A 320 -3.80 -17.00 -4.39
N SER A 321 -2.95 -17.73 -5.10
CA SER A 321 -1.53 -17.84 -4.75
C SER A 321 -0.78 -16.51 -4.94
N THR A 322 0.35 -16.40 -4.26
CA THR A 322 1.25 -15.25 -4.38
C THR A 322 1.65 -14.99 -5.83
N GLY A 323 1.93 -16.07 -6.61
CA GLY A 323 2.29 -15.98 -8.01
C GLY A 323 1.19 -15.38 -8.88
N VAL A 324 -0.05 -15.86 -8.72
CA VAL A 324 -1.20 -15.32 -9.46
C VAL A 324 -1.41 -13.84 -9.13
N CYS A 325 -1.40 -13.49 -7.85
CA CYS A 325 -1.53 -12.10 -7.41
C CYS A 325 -0.41 -11.22 -7.97
N THR A 326 0.84 -11.71 -8.00
CA THR A 326 1.98 -10.98 -8.58
C THR A 326 1.75 -10.68 -10.07
N GLU A 327 1.33 -11.68 -10.84
CA GLU A 327 1.06 -11.53 -12.27
C GLU A 327 -0.09 -10.54 -12.54
N GLU A 328 -1.14 -10.56 -11.72
CA GLU A 328 -2.23 -9.57 -11.80
C GLU A 328 -1.71 -8.14 -11.58
N LYS A 329 -0.91 -7.90 -10.54
CA LYS A 329 -0.39 -6.55 -10.27
C LYS A 329 0.56 -6.05 -11.35
N ILE A 330 1.39 -6.93 -11.91
CA ILE A 330 2.24 -6.59 -13.06
C ILE A 330 1.40 -6.19 -14.27
N ARG A 331 0.37 -6.97 -14.61
CA ARG A 331 -0.54 -6.67 -15.73
C ARG A 331 -1.35 -5.39 -15.50
N LEU A 332 -1.78 -5.16 -14.26
CA LEU A 332 -2.54 -3.95 -13.90
C LEU A 332 -1.76 -2.67 -14.18
N THR A 333 -0.44 -2.68 -13.96
CA THR A 333 0.45 -1.55 -14.28
C THR A 333 0.87 -1.47 -15.75
N GLY A 334 0.34 -2.34 -16.62
CA GLY A 334 0.70 -2.40 -18.04
C GLY A 334 1.98 -3.18 -18.32
N GLY A 335 2.54 -3.85 -17.32
CA GLY A 335 3.77 -4.63 -17.42
C GLY A 335 3.57 -6.07 -17.90
N SER A 336 4.68 -6.76 -18.07
CA SER A 336 4.76 -8.17 -18.41
C SER A 336 5.87 -8.90 -17.66
N LEU A 337 5.76 -10.23 -17.56
CA LEU A 337 6.82 -11.05 -16.98
C LEU A 337 8.02 -11.14 -17.93
N ALA A 338 9.23 -10.97 -17.39
CA ALA A 338 10.46 -11.31 -18.08
C ALA A 338 10.84 -12.77 -17.84
N ALA A 339 11.44 -13.43 -18.83
CA ALA A 339 11.88 -14.82 -18.72
C ALA A 339 13.17 -14.95 -17.87
N SER A 340 14.01 -13.93 -17.86
CA SER A 340 15.26 -13.89 -17.09
C SER A 340 15.54 -12.49 -16.52
N PRO A 341 16.42 -12.38 -15.50
CA PRO A 341 16.82 -11.07 -14.96
C PRO A 341 17.44 -10.14 -16.01
N GLU A 342 18.15 -10.70 -17.00
CA GLU A 342 18.86 -9.95 -18.06
C GLU A 342 17.86 -9.31 -19.05
N GLU A 343 16.67 -9.86 -19.20
CA GLU A 343 15.62 -9.33 -20.06
C GLU A 343 14.69 -8.34 -19.33
N ALA A 344 14.87 -8.21 -18.01
CA ALA A 344 13.98 -7.44 -17.15
C ALA A 344 14.49 -6.00 -16.94
N ASP A 345 13.56 -5.06 -16.87
CA ASP A 345 13.86 -3.70 -16.42
C ASP A 345 14.24 -3.68 -14.94
N PHE A 346 13.67 -4.61 -14.17
CA PHE A 346 14.01 -4.83 -12.77
C PHE A 346 13.59 -6.22 -12.28
N THR A 347 14.19 -6.65 -11.18
CA THR A 347 13.78 -7.85 -10.45
C THR A 347 12.83 -7.49 -9.33
N LEU A 348 11.71 -8.21 -9.21
CA LEU A 348 10.83 -8.19 -8.05
C LEU A 348 11.15 -9.42 -7.18
N LEU A 349 11.77 -9.22 -6.03
CA LEU A 349 11.98 -10.28 -5.04
C LEU A 349 10.77 -10.34 -4.11
N VAL A 350 10.08 -11.47 -4.09
CA VAL A 350 8.92 -11.71 -3.23
C VAL A 350 9.31 -12.71 -2.14
N SER A 351 9.33 -12.24 -0.91
CA SER A 351 9.58 -13.03 0.29
C SER A 351 8.25 -13.33 1.00
N THR A 352 7.97 -14.61 1.24
CA THR A 352 6.76 -15.07 1.94
C THR A 352 7.16 -15.99 3.09
N ASN A 353 7.89 -15.46 4.06
CA ASN A 353 8.40 -16.26 5.16
C ASN A 353 7.28 -16.72 6.11
N ASP A 354 7.56 -17.85 6.75
CA ASP A 354 6.63 -18.57 7.61
C ASP A 354 7.44 -19.23 8.75
N THR A 355 7.20 -18.82 10.01
CA THR A 355 7.92 -19.33 11.18
C THR A 355 7.73 -20.83 11.43
N ASP A 356 6.72 -21.46 10.82
CA ASP A 356 6.52 -22.91 10.86
C ASP A 356 7.60 -23.69 10.06
N LYS A 357 8.47 -22.97 9.32
CA LYS A 357 9.54 -23.51 8.49
C LYS A 357 10.88 -22.86 8.84
N ASP A 358 11.98 -23.36 8.28
CA ASP A 358 13.31 -22.75 8.43
C ASP A 358 13.42 -21.43 7.65
N THR A 359 12.95 -20.35 8.28
CA THR A 359 12.90 -19.00 7.69
C THR A 359 14.25 -18.29 7.69
N LEU A 360 15.19 -18.65 8.56
CA LEU A 360 16.54 -18.06 8.60
C LEU A 360 17.31 -18.32 7.31
N TRP A 361 17.24 -19.55 6.80
CA TRP A 361 17.86 -19.87 5.52
C TRP A 361 17.23 -19.11 4.36
N SER A 362 15.92 -19.07 4.32
CA SER A 362 15.14 -18.37 3.29
C SER A 362 15.42 -16.87 3.28
N ARG A 363 15.43 -16.22 4.46
CA ARG A 363 15.78 -14.81 4.60
C ARG A 363 17.23 -14.52 4.19
N GLY A 364 18.17 -15.37 4.59
CA GLY A 364 19.56 -15.28 4.18
C GLY A 364 19.75 -15.48 2.66
N ALA A 365 18.92 -16.26 1.99
CA ALA A 365 18.90 -16.38 0.54
C ALA A 365 18.42 -15.07 -0.12
N CYS A 366 17.43 -14.39 0.44
CA CYS A 366 17.01 -13.07 -0.01
C CYS A 366 18.14 -12.04 0.08
N VAL A 367 18.84 -11.98 1.21
CA VAL A 367 19.99 -11.04 1.38
C VAL A 367 21.04 -11.29 0.32
N ARG A 368 21.45 -12.54 0.11
CA ARG A 368 22.45 -12.88 -0.93
C ARG A 368 21.99 -12.50 -2.33
N LEU A 369 20.71 -12.76 -2.67
CA LEU A 369 20.17 -12.38 -3.98
C LEU A 369 20.21 -10.86 -4.19
N LEU A 370 19.86 -10.10 -3.16
CA LEU A 370 19.90 -8.63 -3.21
C LEU A 370 21.34 -8.11 -3.34
N GLU A 371 22.31 -8.70 -2.62
CA GLU A 371 23.74 -8.36 -2.75
C GLU A 371 24.27 -8.70 -4.14
N ASP A 372 23.93 -9.88 -4.68
CA ASP A 372 24.32 -10.31 -6.02
C ASP A 372 23.73 -9.40 -7.11
N ASN A 373 22.46 -9.04 -7.01
CA ASN A 373 21.79 -8.12 -7.93
C ASN A 373 22.42 -6.73 -7.84
N LEU A 374 22.69 -6.25 -6.62
CA LEU A 374 23.37 -4.98 -6.40
C LEU A 374 24.76 -4.95 -7.06
N ALA A 375 25.54 -6.01 -6.92
CA ALA A 375 26.86 -6.13 -7.52
C ALA A 375 26.83 -6.16 -9.05
N LYS A 376 25.76 -6.71 -9.64
CA LYS A 376 25.50 -6.74 -11.08
C LYS A 376 24.86 -5.45 -11.62
N GLY A 377 24.50 -4.51 -10.76
CA GLY A 377 23.75 -3.31 -11.15
C GLY A 377 22.30 -3.59 -11.57
N GLN A 378 21.73 -4.74 -11.19
CA GLN A 378 20.35 -5.11 -11.46
C GLN A 378 19.40 -4.44 -10.47
N PRO A 379 18.52 -3.51 -10.89
CA PRO A 379 17.55 -2.87 -10.00
C PRO A 379 16.61 -3.92 -9.38
N THR A 380 16.40 -3.85 -8.08
CA THR A 380 15.59 -4.85 -7.38
C THR A 380 14.61 -4.19 -6.41
N ALA A 381 13.33 -4.55 -6.54
CA ALA A 381 12.26 -4.24 -5.59
C ALA A 381 12.05 -5.42 -4.63
N LEU A 382 11.78 -5.15 -3.37
CA LEU A 382 11.53 -6.15 -2.33
C LEU A 382 10.10 -6.07 -1.82
N VAL A 383 9.39 -7.19 -1.90
CA VAL A 383 8.12 -7.43 -1.21
C VAL A 383 8.39 -8.36 -0.04
N ASP A 384 8.23 -7.86 1.19
CA ASP A 384 8.66 -8.49 2.43
C ASP A 384 7.45 -8.96 3.26
N LEU A 385 6.80 -10.03 2.78
CA LEU A 385 5.61 -10.60 3.39
C LEU A 385 5.94 -11.51 4.57
N SER A 386 5.07 -11.49 5.56
CA SER A 386 5.13 -12.30 6.76
C SER A 386 3.78 -13.00 6.94
N LYS A 387 3.78 -14.33 7.04
CA LYS A 387 2.55 -15.13 7.19
C LYS A 387 1.79 -14.81 8.47
N HIS A 388 2.51 -14.57 9.57
CA HIS A 388 1.94 -14.30 10.89
C HIS A 388 2.04 -12.83 11.30
N PHE A 389 2.36 -11.94 10.36
CA PHE A 389 2.58 -10.50 10.60
C PHE A 389 3.65 -10.23 11.67
N ASN A 390 4.69 -11.06 11.71
CA ASN A 390 5.74 -11.06 12.71
C ASN A 390 7.05 -10.50 12.12
N ALA A 391 7.75 -9.66 12.87
CA ALA A 391 9.06 -9.09 12.49
C ALA A 391 10.10 -10.17 12.22
N ASP A 392 10.08 -11.29 12.97
CA ASP A 392 11.00 -12.41 12.79
C ASP A 392 10.85 -13.12 11.43
N GLU A 393 9.77 -12.87 10.71
CA GLU A 393 9.55 -13.42 9.37
C GLU A 393 10.05 -12.52 8.25
N THR A 394 10.39 -11.26 8.53
CA THR A 394 10.79 -10.28 7.52
C THR A 394 12.28 -10.33 7.21
N VAL A 395 12.65 -9.84 6.03
CA VAL A 395 14.05 -9.80 5.53
C VAL A 395 14.78 -8.55 6.01
N LEU A 396 14.07 -7.44 6.21
CA LEU A 396 14.66 -6.13 6.50
C LEU A 396 15.66 -6.10 7.66
N PRO A 397 15.43 -6.77 8.83
CA PRO A 397 16.40 -6.79 9.92
C PRO A 397 17.76 -7.34 9.50
N GLN A 398 17.78 -8.36 8.63
CA GLN A 398 19.01 -8.95 8.13
C GLN A 398 19.72 -8.03 7.15
N LEU A 399 18.98 -7.28 6.32
CA LEU A 399 19.56 -6.26 5.44
C LEU A 399 20.24 -5.15 6.25
N ILE A 400 19.59 -4.66 7.30
CA ILE A 400 20.15 -3.65 8.20
C ILE A 400 21.41 -4.19 8.89
N ALA A 401 21.37 -5.43 9.41
CA ALA A 401 22.50 -6.08 10.07
C ALA A 401 23.69 -6.34 9.11
N ALA A 402 23.40 -6.65 7.85
CA ALA A 402 24.41 -6.82 6.79
C ALA A 402 24.94 -5.49 6.24
N ALA A 403 24.46 -4.35 6.74
CA ALA A 403 24.77 -3.02 6.19
C ALA A 403 24.45 -2.88 4.68
N PHE A 404 23.44 -3.62 4.21
CA PHE A 404 22.96 -3.50 2.83
C PHE A 404 22.46 -2.07 2.59
N PRO A 405 22.82 -1.41 1.47
CA PRO A 405 22.42 -0.04 1.17
C PRO A 405 20.93 0.03 0.79
N VAL A 406 20.03 0.12 1.79
CA VAL A 406 18.57 0.03 1.59
C VAL A 406 18.02 1.08 0.63
N ASN A 407 18.62 2.28 0.58
CA ASN A 407 18.26 3.34 -0.37
C ASN A 407 18.57 3.00 -1.85
N ARG A 408 19.19 1.85 -2.12
CA ARG A 408 19.40 1.30 -3.46
C ARG A 408 18.34 0.28 -3.86
N LEU A 409 17.42 -0.08 -2.96
CA LEU A 409 16.23 -0.84 -3.34
C LEU A 409 15.38 0.03 -4.26
N LEU A 410 14.88 -0.59 -5.32
CA LEU A 410 13.96 0.09 -6.24
C LEU A 410 12.59 0.32 -5.62
N ALA A 411 12.16 -0.59 -4.74
CA ALA A 411 10.97 -0.45 -3.90
C ALA A 411 11.08 -1.37 -2.68
N TYR A 412 10.33 -1.03 -1.64
CA TYR A 412 10.07 -1.89 -0.49
C TYR A 412 8.59 -1.83 -0.14
N ALA A 413 7.98 -2.97 0.11
CA ALA A 413 6.64 -3.02 0.70
C ALA A 413 6.43 -4.31 1.49
N GLY A 414 5.72 -4.22 2.60
CA GLY A 414 5.36 -5.32 3.48
C GLY A 414 4.03 -5.07 4.20
N TRP A 415 3.28 -4.07 3.74
CA TRP A 415 2.06 -3.62 4.41
C TRP A 415 0.91 -4.58 4.20
N ASN A 416 0.26 -4.96 5.29
CA ASN A 416 -0.98 -5.71 5.38
C ASN A 416 -0.99 -7.03 4.58
N THR A 417 -1.71 -7.11 3.47
CA THR A 417 -1.93 -8.32 2.68
C THR A 417 -0.96 -8.42 1.51
N THR A 418 -0.90 -9.61 0.91
CA THR A 418 -0.06 -9.87 -0.27
C THR A 418 -0.35 -8.91 -1.43
N SER A 419 -1.64 -8.65 -1.70
CA SER A 419 -2.04 -7.74 -2.78
C SER A 419 -1.56 -6.32 -2.54
N ASN A 420 -1.73 -5.81 -1.31
CA ASN A 420 -1.31 -4.46 -0.94
C ASN A 420 0.20 -4.27 -1.10
N ALA A 421 1.00 -5.21 -0.57
CA ALA A 421 2.45 -5.13 -0.65
C ALA A 421 2.95 -5.26 -2.10
N LEU A 422 2.42 -6.23 -2.87
CA LEU A 422 2.77 -6.42 -4.28
C LEU A 422 2.42 -5.18 -5.11
N GLY A 423 1.18 -4.70 -5.00
CA GLY A 423 0.73 -3.53 -5.76
C GLY A 423 1.54 -2.28 -5.44
N THR A 424 1.84 -2.03 -4.16
CA THR A 424 2.65 -0.89 -3.72
C THR A 424 4.07 -0.95 -4.26
N ALA A 425 4.77 -2.08 -4.11
CA ALA A 425 6.15 -2.21 -4.57
C ALA A 425 6.27 -2.12 -6.10
N ILE A 426 5.37 -2.78 -6.84
CA ILE A 426 5.35 -2.75 -8.30
C ILE A 426 5.05 -1.34 -8.79
N ALA A 427 4.06 -0.66 -8.22
CA ALA A 427 3.71 0.71 -8.61
C ALA A 427 4.86 1.69 -8.36
N GLN A 428 5.49 1.65 -7.17
CA GLN A 428 6.67 2.47 -6.87
C GLN A 428 7.79 2.24 -7.88
N ALA A 429 8.14 0.97 -8.13
CA ALA A 429 9.20 0.61 -9.07
C ALA A 429 8.90 1.08 -10.49
N CYS A 430 7.67 0.90 -10.96
CA CYS A 430 7.23 1.34 -12.28
C CYS A 430 7.29 2.87 -12.42
N LEU A 431 6.74 3.61 -11.46
CA LEU A 431 6.78 5.08 -11.47
C LEU A 431 8.21 5.60 -11.54
N TYR A 432 9.11 5.08 -10.72
CA TYR A 432 10.51 5.52 -10.76
C TYR A 432 11.20 5.17 -12.09
N ARG A 433 11.00 3.94 -12.59
CA ARG A 433 11.63 3.50 -13.85
C ARG A 433 11.14 4.28 -15.04
N SER A 434 9.82 4.49 -15.16
CA SER A 434 9.25 5.26 -16.27
C SER A 434 9.65 6.74 -16.22
N SER A 435 9.75 7.34 -15.01
CA SER A 435 10.19 8.73 -14.86
C SER A 435 11.66 8.93 -15.24
N LEU A 436 12.52 7.91 -15.07
CA LEU A 436 13.92 8.00 -15.53
C LEU A 436 14.05 8.21 -17.04
N GLU A 437 13.09 7.76 -17.85
CA GLU A 437 13.11 7.92 -19.32
C GLU A 437 12.86 9.39 -19.75
N THR A 438 12.29 10.22 -18.88
CA THR A 438 11.92 11.62 -19.19
C THR A 438 12.84 12.65 -18.53
N VAL A 439 13.73 12.23 -17.62
CA VAL A 439 14.67 13.15 -16.94
C VAL A 439 15.55 13.90 -17.93
N SER A 440 15.48 15.22 -17.90
CA SER A 440 16.20 16.11 -18.82
C SER A 440 17.31 16.95 -18.18
N SER A 441 17.30 17.06 -16.85
CA SER A 441 18.27 17.86 -16.08
C SER A 441 18.80 17.13 -14.84
N GLU A 442 19.90 17.63 -14.26
CA GLU A 442 20.46 17.11 -13.02
C GLU A 442 19.51 17.38 -11.83
N ASP A 443 18.89 18.54 -11.80
CA ASP A 443 17.96 18.91 -10.72
C ASP A 443 16.72 18.02 -10.73
N GLU A 444 16.15 17.69 -11.88
CA GLU A 444 15.07 16.72 -12.03
C GLU A 444 15.49 15.31 -11.56
N ALA A 445 16.70 14.85 -11.94
CA ALA A 445 17.24 13.58 -11.50
C ALA A 445 17.36 13.50 -9.95
N ILE A 446 17.83 14.58 -9.34
CA ILE A 446 17.93 14.70 -7.88
C ILE A 446 16.54 14.72 -7.23
N GLY A 447 15.60 15.50 -7.77
CA GLY A 447 14.22 15.57 -7.28
C GLY A 447 13.52 14.22 -7.33
N LEU A 448 13.60 13.54 -8.48
CA LEU A 448 13.07 12.17 -8.68
C LEU A 448 13.65 11.18 -7.67
N ALA A 449 14.97 11.16 -7.51
CA ALA A 449 15.64 10.24 -6.59
C ALA A 449 15.26 10.54 -5.12
N ALA A 450 15.10 11.79 -4.76
CA ALA A 450 14.68 12.19 -3.42
C ALA A 450 13.23 11.77 -3.13
N ALA A 451 12.31 11.96 -4.07
CA ALA A 451 10.93 11.50 -3.95
C ALA A 451 10.85 9.96 -3.82
N GLN A 452 11.63 9.25 -4.65
CA GLN A 452 11.76 7.79 -4.61
C GLN A 452 12.24 7.30 -3.23
N VAL A 453 13.33 7.85 -2.71
CA VAL A 453 13.88 7.45 -1.41
C VAL A 453 12.93 7.82 -0.28
N ARG A 454 12.27 8.98 -0.34
CA ARG A 454 11.25 9.37 0.64
C ARG A 454 10.12 8.33 0.72
N PHE A 455 9.56 7.93 -0.42
CA PHE A 455 8.50 6.91 -0.44
C PHE A 455 8.99 5.56 0.07
N LEU A 456 10.19 5.12 -0.36
CA LEU A 456 10.83 3.90 0.10
C LEU A 456 10.97 3.87 1.64
N GLU A 457 11.49 4.95 2.22
CA GLU A 457 11.71 5.06 3.65
C GLU A 457 10.40 5.15 4.44
N ASN A 458 9.36 5.79 3.87
CA ASN A 458 8.01 5.76 4.46
C ASN A 458 7.49 4.33 4.54
N ARG A 459 7.70 3.51 3.50
CA ARG A 459 7.30 2.09 3.53
C ARG A 459 8.12 1.28 4.54
N ILE A 460 9.42 1.53 4.65
CA ILE A 460 10.25 0.87 5.67
C ILE A 460 9.76 1.22 7.09
N LEU A 461 9.48 2.49 7.36
CA LEU A 461 9.01 2.93 8.67
C LEU A 461 7.64 2.36 9.02
N GLU A 462 6.69 2.39 8.10
CA GLU A 462 5.33 1.93 8.37
C GLU A 462 5.21 0.41 8.28
N ASP A 463 5.65 -0.19 7.17
CA ASP A 463 5.39 -1.59 6.88
C ASP A 463 6.21 -2.54 7.77
N TYR A 464 7.39 -2.09 8.21
CA TYR A 464 8.23 -2.87 9.11
C TYR A 464 8.18 -2.35 10.56
N PHE A 465 8.73 -1.15 10.83
CA PHE A 465 8.90 -0.70 12.22
C PHE A 465 7.56 -0.55 12.94
N TYR A 466 6.54 -0.03 12.27
CA TYR A 466 5.23 0.05 12.90
C TYR A 466 4.51 -1.30 12.88
N LEU A 467 4.23 -1.86 11.70
CA LEU A 467 3.34 -3.02 11.57
C LEU A 467 3.93 -4.33 12.07
N LYS A 468 5.26 -4.48 12.13
CA LYS A 468 5.90 -5.74 12.56
C LYS A 468 6.50 -5.67 13.96
N GLU A 469 6.86 -4.47 14.45
CA GLU A 469 7.48 -4.34 15.78
C GLU A 469 6.59 -3.61 16.80
N ASP A 470 5.94 -2.50 16.41
CA ASP A 470 5.28 -1.61 17.37
C ASP A 470 3.81 -1.90 17.63
N ILE A 471 3.04 -2.32 16.62
CA ILE A 471 1.58 -2.49 16.75
C ILE A 471 1.19 -3.44 17.89
N ASP A 472 1.86 -4.58 18.01
CA ASP A 472 1.59 -5.56 19.05
C ASP A 472 1.99 -5.06 20.44
N THR A 473 3.06 -4.27 20.51
CA THR A 473 3.51 -3.63 21.76
C THR A 473 2.49 -2.59 22.25
N ILE A 474 1.98 -1.76 21.34
CA ILE A 474 0.95 -0.75 21.65
C ILE A 474 -0.35 -1.45 22.07
N ASN A 475 -0.84 -2.41 21.26
CA ASN A 475 -2.04 -3.17 21.56
C ASN A 475 -1.94 -3.95 22.88
N GLY A 476 -0.79 -4.58 23.14
CA GLY A 476 -0.51 -5.30 24.39
C GLY A 476 -0.49 -4.38 25.60
N THR A 477 0.02 -3.15 25.45
CA THR A 477 0.02 -2.15 26.52
C THR A 477 -1.39 -1.63 26.83
N LEU A 478 -2.18 -1.35 25.81
CA LEU A 478 -3.57 -0.97 25.94
C LEU A 478 -4.40 -2.07 26.62
N LYS A 479 -4.22 -3.33 26.23
CA LYS A 479 -4.89 -4.48 26.87
C LYS A 479 -4.52 -4.61 28.35
N LYS A 480 -3.25 -4.44 28.71
CA LYS A 480 -2.78 -4.45 30.11
C LYS A 480 -3.38 -3.29 30.92
N ALA A 481 -3.69 -2.18 30.29
CA ALA A 481 -4.37 -1.05 30.91
C ALA A 481 -5.89 -1.22 31.04
N GLY A 482 -6.44 -2.35 30.59
CA GLY A 482 -7.86 -2.69 30.71
C GLY A 482 -8.71 -2.43 29.45
N TYR A 483 -8.10 -2.00 28.34
CA TYR A 483 -8.80 -1.82 27.07
C TYR A 483 -8.81 -3.14 26.30
N THR A 484 -9.98 -3.73 26.11
CA THR A 484 -10.13 -5.05 25.47
C THR A 484 -10.20 -4.96 23.94
N ASN A 485 -10.69 -3.83 23.42
CA ASN A 485 -10.79 -3.57 21.99
C ASN A 485 -9.81 -2.45 21.59
N THR A 486 -8.83 -2.78 20.76
CA THR A 486 -7.86 -1.81 20.23
C THR A 486 -8.12 -1.48 18.76
N ALA A 487 -9.10 -2.13 18.13
CA ALA A 487 -9.63 -1.75 16.84
C ALA A 487 -10.54 -0.50 16.93
N ASP A 488 -11.14 -0.27 18.10
CA ASP A 488 -11.96 0.91 18.39
C ASP A 488 -11.36 1.65 19.61
N LEU A 489 -10.60 2.71 19.34
CA LEU A 489 -10.05 3.56 20.39
C LEU A 489 -11.05 4.66 20.77
N ASP A 490 -11.14 4.94 22.07
CA ASP A 490 -11.92 6.05 22.60
C ASP A 490 -11.17 7.37 22.39
N LEU A 491 -11.74 8.29 21.61
CA LEU A 491 -11.13 9.58 21.27
C LEU A 491 -10.81 10.43 22.49
N ASP A 492 -11.64 10.34 23.55
CA ASP A 492 -11.47 11.16 24.76
C ASP A 492 -10.45 10.56 25.75
N HIS A 493 -10.19 9.26 25.69
CA HIS A 493 -9.38 8.56 26.68
C HIS A 493 -8.12 7.93 26.06
N ASN A 494 -8.24 6.77 25.41
CA ASN A 494 -7.06 5.99 25.03
C ASN A 494 -6.45 6.38 23.68
N TYR A 495 -7.17 7.04 22.78
CA TYR A 495 -6.66 7.46 21.48
C TYR A 495 -5.43 8.40 21.61
N ARG A 496 -5.51 9.40 22.49
CA ARG A 496 -4.38 10.31 22.74
C ARG A 496 -3.17 9.57 23.33
N TRP A 497 -3.43 8.62 24.22
CA TRP A 497 -2.39 7.80 24.80
C TRP A 497 -1.75 6.86 23.80
N ALA A 498 -2.54 6.21 22.95
CA ALA A 498 -2.06 5.40 21.86
C ALA A 498 -1.15 6.20 20.91
N ASN A 499 -1.54 7.42 20.53
CA ASN A 499 -0.71 8.32 19.70
C ASN A 499 0.61 8.72 20.41
N LEU A 500 0.60 8.92 21.71
CA LEU A 500 1.84 9.19 22.45
C LEU A 500 2.79 7.98 22.42
N MET A 501 2.26 6.77 22.60
CA MET A 501 3.05 5.53 22.50
C MET A 501 3.62 5.36 21.10
N LEU A 502 2.80 5.55 20.05
CA LEU A 502 3.22 5.50 18.66
C LEU A 502 4.42 6.45 18.41
N ARG A 503 4.25 7.74 18.70
CA ARG A 503 5.30 8.75 18.49
C ARG A 503 6.57 8.42 19.26
N THR A 504 6.44 7.98 20.51
CA THR A 504 7.60 7.65 21.34
C THR A 504 8.39 6.46 20.79
N SER A 505 7.70 5.39 20.42
CA SER A 505 8.33 4.17 19.91
C SER A 505 8.95 4.38 18.54
N MET A 506 8.18 4.92 17.60
CA MET A 506 8.65 5.18 16.24
C MET A 506 9.80 6.20 16.18
N THR A 507 9.79 7.24 17.04
CA THR A 507 10.93 8.16 17.14
C THR A 507 12.18 7.43 17.60
N ARG A 508 12.07 6.49 18.55
CA ARG A 508 13.20 5.66 18.98
C ARG A 508 13.72 4.77 17.86
N HIS A 509 12.82 4.11 17.12
CA HIS A 509 13.21 3.30 15.96
C HIS A 509 13.93 4.13 14.91
N LEU A 510 13.38 5.28 14.55
CA LEU A 510 14.00 6.19 13.58
C LEU A 510 15.39 6.66 14.04
N LEU A 511 15.55 7.01 15.34
CA LEU A 511 16.85 7.40 15.89
C LEU A 511 17.91 6.30 15.80
N VAL A 512 17.53 5.04 15.98
CA VAL A 512 18.44 3.91 15.82
C VAL A 512 18.72 3.66 14.34
N TYR A 513 17.68 3.56 13.52
CA TYR A 513 17.75 3.20 12.12
C TYR A 513 18.58 4.22 11.30
N LYS A 514 18.34 5.51 11.45
CA LYS A 514 19.08 6.54 10.70
C LYS A 514 20.58 6.63 11.04
N ASN A 515 21.04 5.93 12.08
CA ASN A 515 22.45 5.81 12.45
C ASN A 515 23.10 4.51 11.92
N THR A 516 22.35 3.66 11.23
CA THR A 516 22.89 2.44 10.60
C THR A 516 23.66 2.75 9.31
N ALA A 517 24.59 1.88 8.97
CA ALA A 517 25.29 1.95 7.68
C ALA A 517 24.33 1.70 6.50
N ALA A 518 23.31 0.87 6.69
CA ALA A 518 22.27 0.59 5.72
C ALA A 518 21.53 1.86 5.26
N PHE A 519 21.07 2.67 6.23
CA PHE A 519 20.39 3.95 5.96
C PHE A 519 21.31 5.00 5.33
N ARG A 520 22.55 5.11 5.81
CA ARG A 520 23.50 6.14 5.41
C ARG A 520 24.34 5.81 4.18
N ALA A 521 24.15 4.64 3.58
CA ALA A 521 24.91 4.25 2.41
C ALA A 521 24.65 5.22 1.23
N PRO A 522 25.69 5.73 0.55
CA PRO A 522 25.50 6.50 -0.66
C PRO A 522 24.83 5.67 -1.76
N PHE A 523 24.02 6.33 -2.57
CA PHE A 523 23.35 5.70 -3.70
C PHE A 523 23.56 6.53 -5.00
N PRO A 524 23.68 5.86 -6.16
CA PRO A 524 23.87 6.53 -7.44
C PRO A 524 22.54 7.09 -7.95
N VAL A 525 22.61 8.24 -8.57
CA VAL A 525 21.53 8.89 -9.32
C VAL A 525 22.01 9.10 -10.75
N ALA A 526 21.27 8.52 -11.70
CA ALA A 526 21.55 8.72 -13.13
C ALA A 526 21.04 10.11 -13.53
N ALA A 527 21.93 10.97 -14.01
CA ALA A 527 21.62 12.29 -14.53
C ALA A 527 22.17 12.45 -15.95
N PRO A 528 21.64 13.38 -16.76
CA PRO A 528 22.18 13.63 -18.12
C PRO A 528 23.66 13.99 -18.13
N SER A 529 24.17 14.60 -17.05
CA SER A 529 25.58 14.94 -16.85
C SER A 529 26.48 13.74 -16.45
N GLY A 530 25.88 12.58 -16.16
CA GLY A 530 26.55 11.37 -15.64
C GLY A 530 26.01 10.93 -14.29
N THR A 531 26.65 9.94 -13.68
CA THR A 531 26.23 9.44 -12.36
C THR A 531 26.70 10.38 -11.26
N ILE A 532 25.77 10.85 -10.44
CA ILE A 532 26.04 11.57 -9.20
C ILE A 532 25.72 10.67 -8.00
N TYR A 533 26.30 10.95 -6.85
CA TYR A 533 26.01 10.18 -5.63
C TYR A 533 25.33 11.04 -4.59
N LEU A 534 24.21 10.56 -4.08
CA LEU A 534 23.50 11.15 -2.96
C LEU A 534 23.63 10.27 -1.71
N GLN A 535 23.50 10.88 -0.57
CA GLN A 535 23.40 10.23 0.72
C GLN A 535 22.23 10.80 1.52
N LEU A 536 21.37 9.93 2.02
CA LEU A 536 20.38 10.29 3.04
C LEU A 536 21.12 10.32 4.39
N HIS A 537 21.30 11.51 4.97
CA HIS A 537 22.10 11.65 6.20
C HIS A 537 21.24 11.88 7.45
N ASP A 538 20.01 12.35 7.30
CA ASP A 538 19.05 12.52 8.38
C ASP A 538 17.62 12.43 7.84
N MET A 539 16.66 12.18 8.73
CA MET A 539 15.24 12.21 8.45
C MET A 539 14.45 12.59 9.70
N GLN A 540 13.47 13.44 9.53
CA GLN A 540 12.44 13.76 10.52
C GLN A 540 11.13 13.10 10.11
N ALA A 541 10.30 12.74 11.10
CA ALA A 541 9.00 12.14 10.86
C ALA A 541 7.97 12.68 11.86
N ASP A 542 6.79 13.01 11.36
CA ASP A 542 5.58 13.18 12.16
C ASP A 542 4.60 12.05 11.85
N MET A 543 3.87 11.62 12.90
CA MET A 543 3.00 10.45 12.78
C MET A 543 1.82 10.49 13.74
N SER A 544 0.72 9.88 13.31
CA SER A 544 -0.48 9.75 14.12
C SER A 544 -1.35 8.61 13.60
N PHE A 545 -2.26 8.13 14.43
CA PHE A 545 -3.35 7.30 13.93
C PHE A 545 -4.35 8.17 13.18
N PRO A 546 -4.64 7.89 11.90
CA PRO A 546 -5.59 8.67 11.11
C PRO A 546 -7.04 8.48 11.58
N TRP A 547 -7.34 7.28 12.06
CA TRP A 547 -8.61 6.88 12.64
C TRP A 547 -8.43 6.45 14.11
N PRO A 548 -9.51 6.35 14.89
CA PRO A 548 -9.43 5.92 16.29
C PRO A 548 -9.21 4.40 16.40
N ARG A 549 -8.16 3.91 15.77
CA ARG A 549 -7.71 2.51 15.83
C ARG A 549 -6.19 2.42 15.61
N THR A 550 -5.61 1.28 15.94
CA THR A 550 -4.15 1.08 15.89
C THR A 550 -3.66 0.40 14.62
N PHE A 551 -4.49 0.20 13.61
CA PHE A 551 -4.11 -0.63 12.46
C PHE A 551 -3.18 0.09 11.48
N GLU A 552 -3.55 1.27 11.01
CA GLU A 552 -2.74 2.09 10.09
C GLU A 552 -2.23 3.36 10.78
N ILE A 553 -1.16 3.93 10.23
CA ILE A 553 -0.64 5.23 10.67
C ILE A 553 -0.59 6.23 9.52
N TYR A 554 -0.83 7.49 9.83
CA TYR A 554 -0.40 8.62 8.99
C TYR A 554 1.06 8.89 9.29
N LEU A 555 1.88 8.96 8.25
CA LEU A 555 3.32 9.20 8.35
C LEU A 555 3.74 10.25 7.34
N GLU A 556 4.30 11.36 7.82
CA GLU A 556 4.91 12.39 7.00
C GLU A 556 6.39 12.51 7.36
N THR A 557 7.26 12.38 6.34
CA THR A 557 8.71 12.45 6.53
C THR A 557 9.33 13.60 5.79
N THR A 558 10.42 14.13 6.37
CA THR A 558 11.30 15.12 5.75
C THR A 558 12.71 14.53 5.68
N PRO A 559 13.15 13.99 4.54
CA PRO A 559 14.49 13.49 4.35
C PRO A 559 15.49 14.62 4.09
N PHE A 560 16.74 14.44 4.57
CA PHE A 560 17.84 15.39 4.39
C PHE A 560 18.96 14.71 3.62
N PHE A 561 19.28 15.27 2.47
CA PHE A 561 20.25 14.71 1.53
C PHE A 561 21.55 15.52 1.46
N SER A 562 22.63 14.82 1.13
CA SER A 562 23.91 15.43 0.75
C SER A 562 24.40 14.84 -0.57
N ARG A 563 25.03 15.68 -1.38
CA ARG A 563 25.78 15.22 -2.56
C ARG A 563 27.17 14.79 -2.12
N ILE A 564 27.55 13.58 -2.49
CA ILE A 564 28.87 13.02 -2.25
C ILE A 564 29.72 13.28 -3.50
N SER A 565 30.92 13.84 -3.30
CA SER A 565 31.90 14.12 -4.37
C SER A 565 32.73 12.91 -4.71
#